data_f16034c956fcab701e1898e802ae092d
#
_entry.id   f16034c956fcab701e1898e802ae092d
#
_cell.length_a   1.000
_cell.length_b   1.000
_cell.length_c   1.000
_cell.angle_alpha   90.00
_cell.angle_beta   90.00
_cell.angle_gamma   90.00
#
_symmetry.space_group_name_H-M   'P 1'
#
loop_
_entity.id
_entity.type
_entity.pdbx_description
1 polymer ?
#
loop_
_entity_poly.entity_id
_entity_poly.type
_entity_poly.pdbx_seq_one_letter_code
_entity_poly.pdbx_strand_id
1 'polypeptide(L)'
;MKRLPLPQTLLTQSFRFGDQIADVANGFLKALQEEVPLRGNPAMASTLGKSMVHGQKDAILCRTNASAMVNLLSGLKMGHKVALQADTERLLKFSQSAERLKKGQAAYGVPELAYFNNWRDVQAYSATSEGSDLQTLVKLVDEHGTETLNQAINSLTTLDKADYIISTAHKAKGLEWSRVQIDNDFYYDVTSQAVKISPEELRLLYVACTRAKVNLDIFNIQDLIHGLKDKKVIYG
;
A
#
# COMPACT_ATOMS: atom_id res chain seq x y z
N MET A 1 21.44 15.34 -7.46
CA MET A 1 21.24 15.58 -8.91
C MET A 1 21.61 17.01 -9.24
N LYS A 2 22.49 17.27 -10.22
CA LYS A 2 22.78 18.64 -10.67
C LYS A 2 21.54 19.21 -11.36
N ARG A 3 21.02 20.34 -10.88
CA ARG A 3 19.92 21.06 -11.55
C ARG A 3 20.43 21.55 -12.90
N LEU A 4 19.73 21.17 -13.98
CA LEU A 4 19.99 21.72 -15.30
C LEU A 4 19.58 23.21 -15.30
N PRO A 5 20.35 24.12 -15.92
CA PRO A 5 20.10 25.57 -15.95
C PRO A 5 19.00 25.96 -16.98
N LEU A 6 17.95 25.15 -17.12
CA LEU A 6 16.81 25.42 -17.99
C LEU A 6 15.65 26.00 -17.20
N PRO A 7 14.82 26.89 -17.77
CA PRO A 7 13.61 27.37 -17.11
C PRO A 7 12.71 26.19 -16.77
N GLN A 8 12.43 26.01 -15.48
CA GLN A 8 11.58 24.93 -14.98
C GLN A 8 10.14 25.44 -14.95
N THR A 9 9.26 24.79 -15.70
CA THR A 9 7.82 24.99 -15.58
C THR A 9 7.27 23.97 -14.60
N LEU A 10 6.70 24.44 -13.49
CA LEU A 10 6.06 23.56 -12.50
C LEU A 10 4.65 23.24 -12.96
N LEU A 11 4.30 21.95 -12.99
CA LEU A 11 2.95 21.49 -13.23
C LEU A 11 2.15 21.63 -11.93
N THR A 12 1.45 22.74 -11.77
CA THR A 12 0.73 23.10 -10.54
C THR A 12 -0.73 22.70 -10.55
N GLN A 13 -1.25 22.24 -11.68
CA GLN A 13 -2.64 21.81 -11.83
C GLN A 13 -2.73 20.33 -12.20
N SER A 14 -3.58 19.60 -11.48
CA SER A 14 -3.91 18.22 -11.82
C SER A 14 -4.82 18.16 -13.04
N PHE A 15 -4.59 17.19 -13.93
CA PHE A 15 -5.54 16.83 -15.00
C PHE A 15 -6.36 15.60 -14.65
N ARG A 16 -6.16 15.01 -13.47
CA ARG A 16 -6.71 13.71 -13.07
C ARG A 16 -7.87 13.81 -12.10
N PHE A 17 -7.84 14.75 -11.15
CA PHE A 17 -8.77 14.84 -10.03
C PHE A 17 -9.06 16.29 -9.65
N GLY A 18 -10.16 16.49 -8.92
CA GLY A 18 -10.60 17.80 -8.41
C GLY A 18 -9.95 18.19 -7.09
N ASP A 19 -10.45 19.29 -6.50
CA ASP A 19 -9.81 19.98 -5.37
C ASP A 19 -9.74 19.13 -4.09
N GLN A 20 -10.74 18.29 -3.77
CA GLN A 20 -10.71 17.53 -2.52
C GLN A 20 -9.54 16.53 -2.44
N ILE A 21 -9.20 15.89 -3.57
CA ILE A 21 -8.02 15.01 -3.63
C ILE A 21 -6.73 15.85 -3.65
N ALA A 22 -6.74 17.01 -4.32
CA ALA A 22 -5.61 17.93 -4.32
C ALA A 22 -5.29 18.44 -2.90
N ASP A 23 -6.30 18.72 -2.07
CA ASP A 23 -6.13 19.14 -0.68
C ASP A 23 -5.43 18.06 0.17
N VAL A 24 -5.79 16.80 -0.01
CA VAL A 24 -5.08 15.68 0.64
C VAL A 24 -3.63 15.61 0.18
N ALA A 25 -3.40 15.70 -1.13
CA ALA A 25 -2.06 15.70 -1.72
C ALA A 25 -1.19 16.86 -1.19
N ASN A 26 -1.78 18.05 -1.04
CA ASN A 26 -1.11 19.23 -0.47
C ASN A 26 -0.71 19.05 0.99
N GLY A 27 -1.46 18.26 1.77
CA GLY A 27 -1.05 17.88 3.13
C GLY A 27 0.30 17.18 3.15
N PHE A 28 0.53 16.24 2.23
CA PHE A 28 1.82 15.56 2.09
C PHE A 28 2.90 16.47 1.53
N LEU A 29 2.60 17.31 0.53
CA LEU A 29 3.56 18.28 -0.05
C LEU A 29 4.03 19.28 1.00
N LYS A 30 3.11 19.81 1.80
CA LYS A 30 3.44 20.70 2.92
C LYS A 30 4.34 20.01 3.95
N ALA A 31 4.03 18.76 4.30
CA ALA A 31 4.87 17.97 5.20
C ALA A 31 6.25 17.67 4.61
N LEU A 32 6.40 17.60 3.29
CA LEU A 32 7.68 17.48 2.57
C LEU A 32 8.39 18.83 2.35
N GLN A 33 7.83 19.94 2.86
CA GLN A 33 8.35 21.31 2.68
C GLN A 33 8.40 21.75 1.21
N GLU A 34 7.49 21.24 0.38
CA GLU A 34 7.34 21.69 -1.00
C GLU A 34 6.57 23.02 -1.03
N GLU A 35 7.12 24.03 -1.70
CA GLU A 35 6.59 25.41 -1.67
C GLU A 35 5.36 25.60 -2.57
N VAL A 36 5.23 24.77 -3.61
CA VAL A 36 4.21 24.99 -4.64
C VAL A 36 3.05 24.02 -4.46
N PRO A 37 1.86 24.50 -4.11
CA PRO A 37 0.69 23.65 -3.94
C PRO A 37 0.16 23.17 -5.30
N LEU A 38 -0.38 21.95 -5.28
CA LEU A 38 -1.12 21.35 -6.38
C LEU A 38 -2.57 21.85 -6.37
N ARG A 39 -3.10 22.26 -7.52
CA ARG A 39 -4.52 22.62 -7.72
C ARG A 39 -5.26 21.44 -8.35
N GLY A 40 -6.48 21.22 -7.93
CA GLY A 40 -7.38 20.28 -8.60
C GLY A 40 -7.81 20.80 -9.98
N ASN A 41 -8.37 19.91 -10.78
CA ASN A 41 -9.01 20.29 -12.04
C ASN A 41 -10.43 20.80 -11.75
N PRO A 42 -10.76 22.06 -12.04
CA PRO A 42 -12.09 22.61 -11.75
C PRO A 42 -13.21 21.93 -12.55
N ALA A 43 -12.86 21.27 -13.65
CA ALA A 43 -13.83 20.52 -14.45
C ALA A 43 -14.11 19.10 -13.92
N MET A 44 -13.40 18.68 -12.85
CA MET A 44 -13.52 17.34 -12.28
C MET A 44 -13.98 17.43 -10.82
N ALA A 45 -15.16 16.89 -10.53
CA ALA A 45 -15.56 16.69 -9.13
C ALA A 45 -14.78 15.50 -8.54
N SER A 46 -14.23 15.69 -7.34
CA SER A 46 -13.67 14.60 -6.55
C SER A 46 -14.24 14.62 -5.14
N THR A 47 -14.28 13.47 -4.49
CA THR A 47 -14.86 13.30 -3.16
C THR A 47 -13.89 12.55 -2.25
N LEU A 48 -13.97 12.85 -0.95
CA LEU A 48 -13.32 12.05 0.10
C LEU A 48 -14.40 11.29 0.86
N GLY A 49 -14.11 10.09 1.28
CA GLY A 49 -15.00 9.34 2.15
C GLY A 49 -14.92 7.84 1.94
N LYS A 50 -15.55 7.12 2.86
CA LYS A 50 -15.62 5.67 2.83
C LYS A 50 -16.36 5.25 1.56
N SER A 51 -15.68 4.56 0.69
CA SER A 51 -16.20 4.02 -0.55
C SER A 51 -16.23 2.50 -0.44
N MET A 52 -17.34 1.89 -0.85
CA MET A 52 -17.30 0.45 -1.11
C MET A 52 -16.65 0.27 -2.48
N VAL A 53 -15.47 -0.34 -2.48
CA VAL A 53 -14.71 -0.64 -3.69
C VAL A 53 -15.31 -1.89 -4.33
N HIS A 54 -16.20 -1.71 -5.30
CA HIS A 54 -16.91 -2.81 -5.99
C HIS A 54 -17.15 -2.51 -7.48
N GLY A 55 -16.17 -1.97 -8.18
CA GLY A 55 -16.33 -1.71 -9.61
C GLY A 55 -15.02 -1.91 -10.37
N GLN A 56 -15.11 -2.27 -11.65
CA GLN A 56 -13.98 -2.61 -12.53
C GLN A 56 -12.82 -1.58 -12.59
N LYS A 57 -13.03 -0.36 -12.09
CA LYS A 57 -12.02 0.70 -12.07
C LYS A 57 -11.65 1.14 -10.66
N ASP A 58 -11.85 0.28 -9.68
CA ASP A 58 -11.59 0.56 -8.28
C ASP A 58 -10.37 -0.20 -7.80
N ALA A 59 -9.64 0.40 -6.85
CA ALA A 59 -8.43 -0.21 -6.33
C ALA A 59 -8.28 -0.03 -4.81
N ILE A 60 -7.71 -1.04 -4.15
CA ILE A 60 -7.16 -0.96 -2.79
C ILE A 60 -5.65 -0.84 -2.92
N LEU A 61 -5.07 0.22 -2.36
CA LEU A 61 -3.62 0.45 -2.39
C LEU A 61 -3.00 0.17 -1.03
N CYS A 62 -2.14 -0.84 -1.01
CA CYS A 62 -1.39 -1.30 0.14
C CYS A 62 0.06 -0.80 0.10
N ARG A 63 0.71 -0.71 1.25
CA ARG A 63 2.14 -0.45 1.37
C ARG A 63 2.97 -1.68 1.04
N THR A 64 2.51 -2.85 1.50
CA THR A 64 3.25 -4.12 1.47
C THR A 64 2.55 -5.19 0.66
N ASN A 65 3.33 -6.17 0.18
CA ASN A 65 2.79 -7.37 -0.46
C ASN A 65 1.99 -8.23 0.55
N ALA A 66 2.37 -8.18 1.82
CA ALA A 66 1.69 -8.91 2.88
C ALA A 66 0.26 -8.40 3.08
N SER A 67 0.07 -7.08 3.17
CA SER A 67 -1.25 -6.48 3.29
C SER A 67 -2.08 -6.69 2.02
N ALA A 68 -1.45 -6.65 0.85
CA ALA A 68 -2.12 -7.01 -0.40
C ALA A 68 -2.67 -8.46 -0.36
N MET A 69 -1.95 -9.41 0.25
CA MET A 69 -2.43 -10.78 0.44
C MET A 69 -3.58 -10.85 1.44
N VAL A 70 -3.54 -10.11 2.56
CA VAL A 70 -4.67 -10.02 3.52
C VAL A 70 -5.94 -9.56 2.81
N ASN A 71 -5.84 -8.49 2.02
CA ASN A 71 -6.97 -7.96 1.25
C ASN A 71 -7.47 -8.95 0.19
N LEU A 72 -6.56 -9.69 -0.47
CA LEU A 72 -6.92 -10.75 -1.41
C LEU A 72 -7.74 -11.85 -0.74
N LEU A 73 -7.25 -12.41 0.38
CA LEU A 73 -7.97 -13.45 1.12
C LEU A 73 -9.34 -12.98 1.59
N SER A 74 -9.43 -11.73 2.08
CA SER A 74 -10.69 -11.12 2.48
C SER A 74 -11.67 -11.00 1.32
N GLY A 75 -11.20 -10.52 0.16
CA GLY A 75 -12.03 -10.40 -1.05
C GLY A 75 -12.54 -11.73 -1.56
N LEU A 76 -11.67 -12.74 -1.64
CA LEU A 76 -12.05 -14.09 -2.06
C LEU A 76 -13.07 -14.73 -1.10
N LYS A 77 -12.90 -14.53 0.22
CA LYS A 77 -13.85 -15.00 1.22
C LYS A 77 -15.24 -14.37 1.06
N MET A 78 -15.30 -13.15 0.57
CA MET A 78 -16.56 -12.45 0.24
C MET A 78 -17.13 -12.84 -1.14
N GLY A 79 -16.44 -13.70 -1.89
CA GLY A 79 -16.87 -14.15 -3.23
C GLY A 79 -16.50 -13.21 -4.35
N HIS A 80 -15.63 -12.22 -4.13
CA HIS A 80 -15.21 -11.27 -5.16
C HIS A 80 -14.15 -11.86 -6.10
N LYS A 81 -14.19 -11.44 -7.34
CA LYS A 81 -13.14 -11.66 -8.33
C LYS A 81 -12.10 -10.56 -8.20
N VAL A 82 -10.91 -10.91 -7.76
CA VAL A 82 -9.86 -9.95 -7.44
C VAL A 82 -8.69 -10.10 -8.41
N ALA A 83 -8.19 -8.99 -8.92
CA ALA A 83 -6.90 -8.91 -9.60
C ALA A 83 -5.85 -8.32 -8.66
N LEU A 84 -4.63 -8.85 -8.71
CA LEU A 84 -3.55 -8.43 -7.83
C LEU A 84 -2.37 -7.87 -8.64
N GLN A 85 -2.01 -6.62 -8.38
CA GLN A 85 -0.80 -5.96 -8.89
C GLN A 85 0.22 -5.82 -7.76
N ALA A 86 0.77 -6.97 -7.33
CA ALA A 86 1.81 -7.09 -6.33
C ALA A 86 2.88 -8.08 -6.81
N ASP A 87 3.87 -8.37 -5.99
CA ASP A 87 4.89 -9.37 -6.30
C ASP A 87 4.40 -10.77 -5.90
N THR A 88 3.57 -11.37 -6.76
CA THR A 88 2.99 -12.69 -6.53
C THR A 88 4.04 -13.81 -6.54
N GLU A 89 5.12 -13.65 -7.32
CA GLU A 89 6.22 -14.62 -7.34
C GLU A 89 6.93 -14.68 -5.99
N ARG A 90 7.21 -13.51 -5.40
CA ARG A 90 7.81 -13.42 -4.05
C ARG A 90 6.90 -14.02 -2.99
N LEU A 91 5.59 -13.76 -3.05
CA LEU A 91 4.60 -14.34 -2.13
C LEU A 91 4.55 -15.87 -2.23
N LEU A 92 4.54 -16.41 -3.45
CA LEU A 92 4.59 -17.86 -3.68
C LEU A 92 5.87 -18.49 -3.15
N LYS A 93 7.03 -17.88 -3.44
CA LYS A 93 8.34 -18.35 -2.94
C LYS A 93 8.39 -18.32 -1.41
N PHE A 94 7.83 -17.27 -0.80
CA PHE A 94 7.73 -17.19 0.67
C PHE A 94 6.89 -18.34 1.24
N SER A 95 5.70 -18.57 0.70
CA SER A 95 4.81 -19.64 1.11
C SER A 95 5.47 -21.02 0.96
N GLN A 96 6.12 -21.29 -0.18
CA GLN A 96 6.85 -22.54 -0.42
C GLN A 96 8.03 -22.73 0.54
N SER A 97 8.79 -21.65 0.81
CA SER A 97 9.89 -21.69 1.77
C SER A 97 9.41 -21.92 3.20
N ALA A 98 8.28 -21.32 3.59
CA ALA A 98 7.65 -21.56 4.88
C ALA A 98 7.24 -23.04 5.03
N GLU A 99 6.66 -23.64 3.99
CA GLU A 99 6.31 -25.07 4.00
C GLU A 99 7.54 -25.97 4.16
N ARG A 100 8.65 -25.63 3.46
CA ARG A 100 9.91 -26.37 3.59
C ARG A 100 10.47 -26.28 5.01
N LEU A 101 10.49 -25.08 5.60
CA LEU A 101 10.97 -24.86 6.97
C LEU A 101 10.08 -25.57 8.00
N LYS A 102 8.78 -25.65 7.80
CA LYS A 102 7.86 -26.47 8.63
C LYS A 102 8.20 -27.97 8.58
N LYS A 103 8.78 -28.44 7.48
CA LYS A 103 9.26 -29.83 7.29
C LYS A 103 10.75 -30.02 7.70
N GLY A 104 11.40 -29.02 8.27
CA GLY A 104 12.83 -29.06 8.64
C GLY A 104 13.77 -29.02 7.42
N GLN A 105 13.30 -28.53 6.28
CA GLN A 105 14.08 -28.40 5.06
C GLN A 105 14.51 -26.92 4.88
N ALA A 106 15.66 -26.69 4.25
CA ALA A 106 16.14 -25.32 3.98
C ALA A 106 15.17 -24.52 3.10
N ALA A 107 15.01 -23.23 3.42
CA ALA A 107 14.29 -22.30 2.58
C ALA A 107 14.95 -22.15 1.20
N TYR A 108 14.17 -21.79 0.18
CA TYR A 108 14.67 -21.59 -1.16
C TYR A 108 14.07 -20.35 -1.83
N GLY A 109 14.91 -19.52 -2.42
CA GLY A 109 14.48 -18.38 -3.23
C GLY A 109 13.92 -17.18 -2.45
N VAL A 110 14.08 -17.16 -1.12
CA VAL A 110 13.71 -16.07 -0.21
C VAL A 110 14.91 -15.75 0.67
N PRO A 111 15.67 -14.70 0.35
CA PRO A 111 16.90 -14.36 1.10
C PRO A 111 16.65 -14.17 2.59
N GLU A 112 15.52 -13.57 2.95
CA GLU A 112 15.15 -13.28 4.34
C GLU A 112 14.93 -14.55 5.18
N LEU A 113 14.62 -15.68 4.54
CA LEU A 113 14.39 -16.97 5.19
C LEU A 113 15.60 -17.92 5.10
N ALA A 114 16.62 -17.58 4.33
CA ALA A 114 17.74 -18.47 4.04
C ALA A 114 18.58 -18.87 5.27
N TYR A 115 18.56 -18.08 6.33
CA TYR A 115 19.35 -18.30 7.54
C TYR A 115 18.63 -19.13 8.61
N PHE A 116 17.34 -19.47 8.40
CA PHE A 116 16.56 -20.23 9.38
C PHE A 116 16.55 -21.72 9.04
N ASN A 117 16.66 -22.55 10.08
CA ASN A 117 16.64 -24.01 9.93
C ASN A 117 15.23 -24.61 10.05
N ASN A 118 14.30 -23.90 10.66
CA ASN A 118 12.93 -24.32 10.86
C ASN A 118 11.99 -23.12 10.97
N TRP A 119 10.68 -23.36 10.88
CA TRP A 119 9.67 -22.32 10.92
C TRP A 119 9.54 -21.64 12.29
N ARG A 120 9.81 -22.36 13.38
CA ARG A 120 9.76 -21.79 14.74
C ARG A 120 10.77 -20.68 14.94
N ASP A 121 11.96 -20.79 14.36
CA ASP A 121 12.98 -19.74 14.42
C ASP A 121 12.52 -18.49 13.65
N VAL A 122 11.83 -18.65 12.51
CA VAL A 122 11.22 -17.53 11.76
C VAL A 122 10.15 -16.83 12.60
N GLN A 123 9.28 -17.60 13.26
CA GLN A 123 8.25 -17.06 14.15
C GLN A 123 8.88 -16.26 15.30
N ALA A 124 9.89 -16.82 15.95
CA ALA A 124 10.61 -16.13 17.04
C ALA A 124 11.27 -14.83 16.55
N TYR A 125 11.92 -14.86 15.39
CA TYR A 125 12.54 -13.67 14.80
C TYR A 125 11.50 -12.62 14.40
N SER A 126 10.40 -13.01 13.78
CA SER A 126 9.34 -12.07 13.37
C SER A 126 8.67 -11.34 14.54
N ALA A 127 8.83 -11.84 15.77
CA ALA A 127 8.33 -11.19 16.97
C ALA A 127 9.30 -10.12 17.53
N THR A 128 10.52 -10.02 17.00
CA THR A 128 11.50 -8.98 17.36
C THR A 128 11.31 -7.71 16.54
N SER A 129 11.93 -6.60 16.96
CA SER A 129 11.93 -5.34 16.19
C SER A 129 12.59 -5.51 14.82
N GLU A 130 13.68 -6.28 14.74
CA GLU A 130 14.43 -6.53 13.52
C GLU A 130 13.68 -7.40 12.52
N GLY A 131 12.81 -8.28 13.01
CA GLY A 131 11.99 -9.19 12.20
C GLY A 131 10.58 -8.70 11.90
N SER A 132 10.23 -7.48 12.31
CA SER A 132 8.88 -6.93 12.17
C SER A 132 8.34 -6.93 10.73
N ASP A 133 9.21 -6.80 9.74
CA ASP A 133 8.86 -6.85 8.32
C ASP A 133 8.27 -8.21 7.88
N LEU A 134 8.63 -9.30 8.58
CA LEU A 134 8.13 -10.63 8.32
C LEU A 134 6.83 -10.94 9.07
N GLN A 135 6.48 -10.15 10.09
CA GLN A 135 5.41 -10.46 11.03
C GLN A 135 4.06 -10.74 10.33
N THR A 136 3.67 -9.90 9.37
CA THR A 136 2.39 -10.06 8.67
C THR A 136 2.38 -11.34 7.82
N LEU A 137 3.47 -11.63 7.10
CA LEU A 137 3.56 -12.86 6.30
C LEU A 137 3.60 -14.11 7.17
N VAL A 138 4.30 -14.06 8.31
CA VAL A 138 4.35 -15.17 9.28
C VAL A 138 2.95 -15.43 9.84
N LYS A 139 2.22 -14.41 10.27
CA LYS A 139 0.83 -14.53 10.72
C LYS A 139 -0.07 -15.14 9.65
N LEU A 140 0.03 -14.68 8.41
CA LEU A 140 -0.74 -15.24 7.30
C LEU A 140 -0.50 -16.74 7.11
N VAL A 141 0.78 -17.16 7.15
CA VAL A 141 1.15 -18.58 7.03
C VAL A 141 0.65 -19.40 8.21
N ASP A 142 0.64 -18.84 9.41
CA ASP A 142 0.20 -19.54 10.62
C ASP A 142 -1.33 -19.64 10.72
N GLU A 143 -2.05 -18.60 10.32
CA GLU A 143 -3.51 -18.51 10.41
C GLU A 143 -4.21 -19.24 9.26
N HIS A 144 -3.66 -19.18 8.05
CA HIS A 144 -4.33 -19.68 6.84
C HIS A 144 -3.65 -20.89 6.23
N GLY A 145 -2.38 -21.14 6.56
CA GLY A 145 -1.58 -22.20 5.96
C GLY A 145 -1.07 -21.85 4.55
N THR A 146 0.00 -22.51 4.14
CA THR A 146 0.67 -22.28 2.85
C THR A 146 -0.21 -22.66 1.65
N GLU A 147 -1.01 -23.71 1.80
CA GLU A 147 -1.90 -24.18 0.73
C GLU A 147 -2.98 -23.14 0.40
N THR A 148 -3.63 -22.57 1.41
CA THR A 148 -4.65 -21.51 1.22
C THR A 148 -4.07 -20.28 0.52
N LEU A 149 -2.84 -19.87 0.89
CA LEU A 149 -2.15 -18.74 0.25
C LEU A 149 -1.86 -19.02 -1.23
N ASN A 150 -1.39 -20.24 -1.53
CA ASN A 150 -1.12 -20.65 -2.91
C ASN A 150 -2.42 -20.72 -3.74
N GLN A 151 -3.49 -21.27 -3.18
CA GLN A 151 -4.82 -21.31 -3.83
C GLN A 151 -5.36 -19.93 -4.08
N ALA A 152 -5.22 -18.99 -3.14
CA ALA A 152 -5.63 -17.61 -3.30
C ALA A 152 -4.91 -16.93 -4.48
N ILE A 153 -3.59 -17.10 -4.59
CA ILE A 153 -2.82 -16.55 -5.71
C ILE A 153 -3.24 -17.19 -7.05
N ASN A 154 -3.50 -18.51 -7.06
CA ASN A 154 -3.93 -19.21 -8.27
C ASN A 154 -5.37 -18.87 -8.69
N SER A 155 -6.19 -18.33 -7.79
CA SER A 155 -7.57 -17.89 -8.07
C SER A 155 -7.69 -16.46 -8.57
N LEU A 156 -6.55 -15.74 -8.70
CA LEU A 156 -6.53 -14.39 -9.26
C LEU A 156 -7.14 -14.34 -10.65
N THR A 157 -7.89 -13.28 -10.92
CA THR A 157 -8.46 -13.02 -12.23
C THR A 157 -7.68 -11.93 -12.97
N THR A 158 -7.99 -11.77 -14.25
CA THR A 158 -7.42 -10.70 -15.07
C THR A 158 -8.05 -9.34 -14.73
N LEU A 159 -7.34 -8.26 -15.02
CA LEU A 159 -7.77 -6.89 -14.67
C LEU A 159 -9.14 -6.52 -15.26
N ASP A 160 -9.46 -7.02 -16.44
CA ASP A 160 -10.72 -6.76 -17.15
C ASP A 160 -11.93 -7.50 -16.57
N LYS A 161 -11.69 -8.59 -15.81
CA LYS A 161 -12.73 -9.43 -15.21
C LYS A 161 -12.86 -9.26 -13.71
N ALA A 162 -11.99 -8.46 -13.12
CA ALA A 162 -11.98 -8.24 -11.69
C ALA A 162 -13.12 -7.32 -11.24
N ASP A 163 -13.69 -7.61 -10.08
CA ASP A 163 -14.60 -6.70 -9.39
C ASP A 163 -13.85 -5.48 -8.87
N TYR A 164 -12.60 -5.66 -8.44
CA TYR A 164 -11.66 -4.61 -8.09
C TYR A 164 -10.21 -5.12 -8.11
N ILE A 165 -9.29 -4.19 -7.99
CA ILE A 165 -7.85 -4.44 -8.08
C ILE A 165 -7.21 -4.19 -6.71
N ILE A 166 -6.30 -5.05 -6.30
CA ILE A 166 -5.40 -4.78 -5.18
C ILE A 166 -4.01 -4.50 -5.77
N SER A 167 -3.39 -3.41 -5.34
CA SER A 167 -2.05 -3.06 -5.79
C SER A 167 -1.20 -2.55 -4.62
N THR A 168 0.11 -2.74 -4.71
CA THR A 168 0.99 -1.97 -3.83
C THR A 168 1.16 -0.54 -4.37
N ALA A 169 1.32 0.43 -3.47
CA ALA A 169 1.51 1.84 -3.87
C ALA A 169 2.69 2.02 -4.83
N HIS A 170 3.73 1.20 -4.72
CA HIS A 170 4.87 1.20 -5.65
C HIS A 170 4.48 0.74 -7.06
N LYS A 171 3.69 -0.32 -7.18
CA LYS A 171 3.21 -0.84 -8.47
C LYS A 171 2.12 0.03 -9.07
N ALA A 172 1.44 0.84 -8.26
CA ALA A 172 0.41 1.78 -8.69
C ALA A 172 0.97 3.01 -9.42
N LYS A 173 2.29 3.23 -9.40
CA LYS A 173 2.91 4.36 -10.09
C LYS A 173 2.64 4.30 -11.60
N GLY A 174 2.06 5.38 -12.15
CA GLY A 174 1.65 5.45 -13.56
C GLY A 174 0.24 4.96 -13.85
N LEU A 175 -0.41 4.28 -12.90
CA LEU A 175 -1.79 3.83 -13.02
C LEU A 175 -2.76 4.83 -12.40
N GLU A 176 -4.07 4.61 -12.65
CA GLU A 176 -5.15 5.44 -12.09
C GLU A 176 -6.48 4.68 -12.08
N TRP A 177 -7.31 4.97 -11.09
CA TRP A 177 -8.63 4.36 -10.92
C TRP A 177 -9.69 5.39 -10.56
N SER A 178 -10.96 5.08 -10.81
CA SER A 178 -12.06 5.98 -10.45
C SER A 178 -12.16 6.16 -8.95
N ARG A 179 -12.09 5.07 -8.20
CA ARG A 179 -12.12 5.05 -6.73
C ARG A 179 -10.90 4.32 -6.20
N VAL A 180 -10.27 4.89 -5.20
CA VAL A 180 -9.10 4.32 -4.53
C VAL A 180 -9.33 4.33 -3.04
N GLN A 181 -9.11 3.18 -2.42
CA GLN A 181 -9.02 3.03 -0.98
C GLN A 181 -7.55 2.88 -0.59
N ILE A 182 -7.11 3.65 0.41
CA ILE A 182 -5.79 3.51 1.01
C ILE A 182 -5.90 2.53 2.18
N ASP A 183 -5.03 1.54 2.20
CA ASP A 183 -4.97 0.56 3.29
C ASP A 183 -4.28 1.13 4.54
N ASN A 184 -4.32 0.39 5.66
CA ASN A 184 -3.81 0.83 6.96
C ASN A 184 -2.36 0.42 7.24
N ASP A 185 -1.65 -0.12 6.26
CA ASP A 185 -0.31 -0.70 6.42
C ASP A 185 0.85 0.27 6.11
N PHE A 186 0.57 1.57 5.99
CA PHE A 186 1.59 2.59 5.82
C PHE A 186 2.29 2.92 7.14
N TYR A 187 3.60 3.24 7.07
CA TYR A 187 4.45 3.40 8.26
C TYR A 187 4.44 4.85 8.76
N TYR A 188 3.69 5.09 9.81
CA TYR A 188 3.66 6.36 10.52
C TYR A 188 3.18 6.17 11.96
N ASP A 189 3.44 7.16 12.80
CA ASP A 189 2.91 7.23 14.15
C ASP A 189 2.32 8.62 14.41
N VAL A 190 1.12 8.66 14.97
CA VAL A 190 0.40 9.89 15.29
C VAL A 190 0.19 9.95 16.79
N THR A 191 0.91 10.88 17.43
CA THR A 191 0.75 11.19 18.87
C THR A 191 -0.14 12.43 19.06
N SER A 192 -0.40 12.81 20.30
CA SER A 192 -1.13 14.05 20.61
C SER A 192 -0.43 15.32 20.11
N GLN A 193 0.91 15.29 19.98
CA GLN A 193 1.75 16.48 19.69
C GLN A 193 2.38 16.46 18.29
N ALA A 194 2.61 15.30 17.72
CA ALA A 194 3.38 15.17 16.49
C ALA A 194 2.93 13.99 15.62
N VAL A 195 3.27 14.10 14.33
CA VAL A 195 3.26 13.00 13.37
C VAL A 195 4.70 12.60 13.09
N LYS A 196 5.05 11.34 13.34
CA LYS A 196 6.33 10.75 12.98
C LYS A 196 6.16 9.93 11.71
N ILE A 197 6.84 10.34 10.64
CA ILE A 197 6.74 9.71 9.32
C ILE A 197 8.00 10.03 8.51
N SER A 198 8.49 9.08 7.71
CA SER A 198 9.64 9.33 6.84
C SER A 198 9.26 10.12 5.59
N PRO A 199 10.20 10.89 4.99
CA PRO A 199 9.95 11.56 3.72
C PRO A 199 9.61 10.60 2.57
N GLU A 200 10.15 9.39 2.60
CA GLU A 200 9.87 8.32 1.64
C GLU A 200 8.41 7.88 1.73
N GLU A 201 7.92 7.69 2.94
CA GLU A 201 6.54 7.27 3.18
C GLU A 201 5.54 8.37 2.81
N LEU A 202 5.86 9.63 3.11
CA LEU A 202 5.08 10.79 2.64
C LEU A 202 4.96 10.83 1.11
N ARG A 203 6.07 10.60 0.39
CA ARG A 203 6.06 10.55 -1.08
C ARG A 203 5.24 9.38 -1.60
N LEU A 204 5.33 8.23 -0.93
CA LEU A 204 4.57 7.04 -1.31
C LEU A 204 3.07 7.25 -1.12
N LEU A 205 2.65 7.82 0.00
CA LEU A 205 1.26 8.19 0.28
C LEU A 205 0.74 9.24 -0.70
N TYR A 206 1.55 10.25 -1.01
CA TYR A 206 1.22 11.22 -2.07
C TYR A 206 0.95 10.52 -3.40
N VAL A 207 1.84 9.60 -3.81
CA VAL A 207 1.63 8.80 -5.04
C VAL A 207 0.35 7.99 -4.93
N ALA A 208 0.13 7.26 -3.85
CA ALA A 208 -1.05 6.43 -3.66
C ALA A 208 -2.36 7.25 -3.73
N CYS A 209 -2.46 8.33 -2.97
CA CYS A 209 -3.66 9.18 -2.94
C CYS A 209 -3.96 9.84 -4.28
N THR A 210 -2.91 10.23 -5.03
CA THR A 210 -3.06 10.83 -6.37
C THR A 210 -3.39 9.81 -7.47
N ARG A 211 -3.61 8.53 -7.16
CA ARG A 211 -4.09 7.54 -8.13
C ARG A 211 -5.61 7.59 -8.30
N ALA A 212 -6.33 8.17 -7.35
CA ALA A 212 -7.78 8.36 -7.43
C ALA A 212 -8.15 9.49 -8.40
N LYS A 213 -9.27 9.31 -9.12
CA LYS A 213 -9.85 10.34 -10.01
C LYS A 213 -11.11 10.95 -9.44
N VAL A 214 -12.00 10.14 -8.91
CA VAL A 214 -13.35 10.54 -8.49
C VAL A 214 -13.53 10.47 -6.99
N ASN A 215 -13.13 9.36 -6.38
CA ASN A 215 -13.25 9.19 -4.93
C ASN A 215 -11.98 8.62 -4.33
N LEU A 216 -11.54 9.23 -3.23
CA LEU A 216 -10.41 8.76 -2.42
C LEU A 216 -10.92 8.42 -1.03
N ASP A 217 -10.83 7.13 -0.68
CA ASP A 217 -11.12 6.63 0.66
C ASP A 217 -9.83 6.64 1.50
N ILE A 218 -9.79 7.57 2.45
CA ILE A 218 -8.69 7.76 3.40
C ILE A 218 -9.08 7.34 4.82
N PHE A 219 -10.15 6.59 4.99
CA PHE A 219 -10.66 6.23 6.31
C PHE A 219 -9.59 5.57 7.19
N ASN A 220 -8.78 4.69 6.61
CA ASN A 220 -7.73 3.96 7.32
C ASN A 220 -6.49 4.80 7.69
N ILE A 221 -6.34 5.99 7.11
CA ILE A 221 -5.24 6.94 7.37
C ILE A 221 -5.77 8.32 7.79
N GLN A 222 -7.00 8.39 8.26
CA GLN A 222 -7.67 9.65 8.59
C GLN A 222 -6.96 10.41 9.73
N ASP A 223 -6.44 9.70 10.70
CA ASP A 223 -5.64 10.25 11.80
C ASP A 223 -4.35 10.92 11.31
N LEU A 224 -3.67 10.31 10.34
CA LEU A 224 -2.52 10.91 9.67
C LEU A 224 -2.92 12.20 8.94
N ILE A 225 -3.98 12.15 8.12
CA ILE A 225 -4.42 13.32 7.34
C ILE A 225 -4.79 14.49 8.27
N HIS A 226 -5.46 14.23 9.39
CA HIS A 226 -5.74 15.25 10.40
C HIS A 226 -4.46 15.72 11.09
N GLY A 227 -3.58 14.78 11.48
CA GLY A 227 -2.31 15.11 12.12
C GLY A 227 -1.41 16.01 11.27
N LEU A 228 -1.34 15.79 9.96
CA LEU A 228 -0.54 16.64 9.04
C LEU A 228 -1.04 18.09 8.95
N LYS A 229 -2.30 18.36 9.26
CA LYS A 229 -2.86 19.73 9.28
C LYS A 229 -2.45 20.50 10.53
N ASP A 230 -2.50 19.82 11.69
CA ASP A 230 -2.54 20.50 12.99
C ASP A 230 -1.31 20.22 13.88
N LYS A 231 -0.46 19.25 13.52
CA LYS A 231 0.64 18.81 14.37
C LYS A 231 2.01 19.02 13.71
N LYS A 232 3.04 19.02 14.56
CA LYS A 232 4.42 19.05 14.09
C LYS A 232 4.76 17.72 13.38
N VAL A 233 5.37 17.81 12.20
CA VAL A 233 5.92 16.63 11.51
C VAL A 233 7.37 16.41 11.95
N ILE A 234 7.66 15.16 12.33
CA ILE A 234 9.00 14.70 12.73
C ILE A 234 9.39 13.59 11.75
N TYR A 235 10.50 13.78 11.07
CA TYR A 235 11.02 12.76 10.18
C TYR A 235 11.70 11.65 11.00
N GLY A 236 11.26 10.42 10.79
CA GLY A 236 11.75 9.22 11.45
C GLY A 236 12.55 8.31 10.53
#